data_97c9c55d98ca48e9dab228a5f57a4bad
#
_entry.id   97c9c55d98ca48e9dab228a5f57a4bad
#
_cell.length_a   1.000
_cell.length_b   1.000
_cell.length_c   1.000
_cell.angle_alpha   90.00
_cell.angle_beta   90.00
_cell.angle_gamma   90.00
#
_symmetry.space_group_name_H-M   'P 1'
#
loop_
_entity.id
_entity.type
_entity.pdbx_description
1 polymer ?
#
loop_
_entity_poly.entity_id
_entity_poly.type
_entity_poly.pdbx_seq_one_letter_code
_entity_poly.pdbx_strand_id
1 'polypeptide(L)'
;MSFLARFTHTGPSDWIIQRITSVIMAAYLFFLVGYLLANPSLTYGQWAALNSLLAMRLFSLVTISAVAYHAWIGMWCVLTDYITVRLIGPKADGLRKSLQAGLGIIILFYLVWTIKILWGL
;
A
#
# COMPACT_ATOMS: atom_id res chain seq x y z
N MET A 1 -25.62 -7.14 1.75
CA MET A 1 -24.21 -6.71 1.66
C MET A 1 -24.09 -5.25 2.04
N SER A 2 -23.08 -4.92 2.84
CA SER A 2 -22.83 -3.53 3.17
C SER A 2 -22.33 -2.75 1.94
N PHE A 3 -22.60 -1.45 1.94
CA PHE A 3 -22.14 -0.54 0.88
C PHE A 3 -20.62 -0.63 0.66
N LEU A 4 -19.87 -0.74 1.76
CA LEU A 4 -18.41 -0.84 1.70
C LEU A 4 -17.94 -2.15 1.06
N ALA A 5 -18.61 -3.27 1.34
CA ALA A 5 -18.27 -4.54 0.72
C ALA A 5 -18.47 -4.51 -0.80
N ARG A 6 -19.45 -3.73 -1.26
CA ARG A 6 -19.73 -3.57 -2.68
C ARG A 6 -18.61 -2.85 -3.42
N PHE A 7 -17.96 -1.89 -2.76
CA PHE A 7 -16.85 -1.13 -3.36
C PHE A 7 -15.51 -1.83 -3.22
N THR A 8 -15.31 -2.61 -2.18
CA THR A 8 -14.01 -3.17 -1.85
C THR A 8 -13.78 -4.59 -2.36
N HIS A 9 -14.85 -5.29 -2.79
CA HIS A 9 -14.74 -6.71 -3.12
C HIS A 9 -15.51 -7.12 -4.38
N THR A 10 -15.80 -6.18 -5.29
CA THR A 10 -16.32 -6.52 -6.61
C THR A 10 -15.14 -6.76 -7.56
N GLY A 11 -15.21 -7.81 -8.38
CA GLY A 11 -14.12 -8.17 -9.28
C GLY A 11 -13.64 -7.02 -10.18
N PRO A 12 -14.55 -6.29 -10.89
CA PRO A 12 -14.14 -5.18 -11.74
C PRO A 12 -13.51 -4.02 -10.97
N SER A 13 -14.06 -3.69 -9.79
CA SER A 13 -13.53 -2.63 -8.93
C SER A 13 -12.12 -2.97 -8.43
N ASP A 14 -11.93 -4.19 -7.94
CA ASP A 14 -10.64 -4.65 -7.45
C ASP A 14 -9.59 -4.66 -8.57
N TRP A 15 -9.98 -5.10 -9.76
CA TRP A 15 -9.09 -5.13 -10.91
C TRP A 15 -8.60 -3.73 -11.29
N ILE A 16 -9.52 -2.75 -11.34
CA ILE A 16 -9.20 -1.36 -11.67
C ILE A 16 -8.29 -0.75 -10.61
N ILE A 17 -8.61 -0.92 -9.34
CA ILE A 17 -7.83 -0.39 -8.21
C ILE A 17 -6.42 -0.98 -8.21
N GLN A 18 -6.28 -2.27 -8.46
CA GLN A 18 -4.97 -2.91 -8.54
C GLN A 18 -4.12 -2.32 -9.68
N ARG A 19 -4.73 -1.99 -10.82
CA ARG A 19 -4.00 -1.37 -11.94
C ARG A 19 -3.60 0.06 -11.63
N ILE A 20 -4.52 0.86 -11.10
CA ILE A 20 -4.25 2.26 -10.75
C ILE A 20 -3.17 2.36 -9.68
N THR A 21 -3.28 1.58 -8.61
CA THR A 21 -2.28 1.58 -7.54
C THR A 21 -0.92 1.10 -8.04
N SER A 22 -0.88 0.10 -8.93
CA SER A 22 0.36 -0.37 -9.53
C SER A 22 1.07 0.72 -10.34
N VAL A 23 0.31 1.50 -11.11
CA VAL A 23 0.87 2.62 -11.91
C VAL A 23 1.47 3.68 -10.99
N ILE A 24 0.76 4.04 -9.91
CA ILE A 24 1.26 5.02 -8.93
C ILE A 24 2.55 4.53 -8.28
N MET A 25 2.57 3.27 -7.85
CA MET A 25 3.75 2.67 -7.22
C MET A 25 4.94 2.64 -8.17
N ALA A 26 4.71 2.25 -9.43
CA ALA A 26 5.75 2.20 -10.46
C ALA A 26 6.29 3.60 -10.77
N ALA A 27 5.42 4.60 -10.89
CA ALA A 27 5.83 5.97 -11.15
C ALA A 27 6.72 6.51 -10.04
N TYR A 28 6.37 6.26 -8.79
CA TYR A 28 7.17 6.68 -7.64
C TYR A 28 8.53 5.97 -7.63
N LEU A 29 8.53 4.66 -7.84
CA LEU A 29 9.76 3.88 -7.87
C LEU A 29 10.71 4.37 -8.97
N PHE A 30 10.21 4.54 -10.18
CA PHE A 30 11.02 5.03 -11.29
C PHE A 30 11.53 6.43 -11.05
N PHE A 31 10.71 7.30 -10.46
CA PHE A 31 11.15 8.65 -10.09
C PHE A 31 12.31 8.60 -9.09
N LEU A 32 12.18 7.83 -8.01
CA LEU A 32 13.24 7.73 -7.00
C LEU A 32 14.51 7.11 -7.55
N VAL A 33 14.40 6.02 -8.29
CA VAL A 33 15.56 5.35 -8.88
C VAL A 33 16.24 6.28 -9.89
N GLY A 34 15.47 6.92 -10.76
CA GLY A 34 16.00 7.87 -11.72
C GLY A 34 16.69 9.07 -11.07
N TYR A 35 16.10 9.60 -10.01
CA TYR A 35 16.69 10.69 -9.23
C TYR A 35 18.02 10.28 -8.60
N LEU A 36 18.08 9.11 -7.99
CA LEU A 36 19.30 8.61 -7.36
C LEU A 36 20.41 8.33 -8.39
N LEU A 37 20.04 7.77 -9.56
CA LEU A 37 21.00 7.52 -10.62
C LEU A 37 21.54 8.82 -11.25
N ALA A 38 20.69 9.84 -11.33
CA ALA A 38 21.09 11.15 -11.86
C ALA A 38 21.94 11.95 -10.87
N ASN A 39 21.92 11.60 -9.59
CA ASN A 39 22.64 12.30 -8.53
C ASN A 39 23.49 11.31 -7.70
N PRO A 40 24.57 10.75 -8.28
CA PRO A 40 25.36 9.71 -7.60
C PRO A 40 26.08 10.19 -6.36
N SER A 41 26.28 11.49 -6.20
CA SER A 41 26.93 12.10 -5.02
C SER A 41 25.92 12.78 -4.10
N LEU A 42 24.69 12.31 -4.07
CA LEU A 42 23.61 12.90 -3.29
C LEU A 42 23.95 12.88 -1.80
N THR A 43 23.86 14.06 -1.17
CA THR A 43 24.02 14.20 0.28
C THR A 43 22.69 14.02 0.99
N TYR A 44 22.75 13.72 2.30
CA TYR A 44 21.54 13.64 3.13
C TYR A 44 20.75 14.95 3.10
N GLY A 45 21.44 16.11 3.13
CA GLY A 45 20.78 17.41 3.07
C GLY A 45 19.98 17.60 1.78
N GLN A 46 20.54 17.19 0.65
CA GLN A 46 19.84 17.25 -0.64
C GLN A 46 18.64 16.32 -0.68
N TRP A 47 18.78 15.11 -0.18
CA TRP A 47 17.69 14.14 -0.07
C TRP A 47 16.57 14.65 0.84
N ALA A 48 16.94 15.20 2.01
CA ALA A 48 15.97 15.76 2.93
C ALA A 48 15.26 16.98 2.34
N ALA A 49 15.97 17.82 1.58
CA ALA A 49 15.38 18.96 0.90
C ALA A 49 14.35 18.54 -0.15
N LEU A 50 14.66 17.50 -0.94
CA LEU A 50 13.69 16.95 -1.90
C LEU A 50 12.41 16.50 -1.18
N ASN A 51 12.56 15.73 -0.11
CA ASN A 51 11.42 15.16 0.61
C ASN A 51 10.67 16.20 1.47
N SER A 52 11.22 17.39 1.65
CA SER A 52 10.55 18.48 2.35
C SER A 52 9.62 19.30 1.44
N LEU A 53 9.75 19.16 0.14
CA LEU A 53 8.84 19.83 -0.80
C LEU A 53 7.42 19.30 -0.63
N LEU A 54 6.43 20.20 -0.63
CA LEU A 54 5.04 19.80 -0.48
C LEU A 54 4.60 18.82 -1.57
N ALA A 55 5.01 19.08 -2.81
CA ALA A 55 4.71 18.19 -3.92
C ALA A 55 5.24 16.76 -3.68
N MET A 56 6.47 16.65 -3.17
CA MET A 56 7.07 15.36 -2.87
C MET A 56 6.41 14.66 -1.68
N ARG A 57 6.04 15.43 -0.65
CA ARG A 57 5.28 14.90 0.49
C ARG A 57 3.94 14.32 0.06
N LEU A 58 3.21 15.04 -0.80
CA LEU A 58 1.94 14.58 -1.32
C LEU A 58 2.13 13.35 -2.22
N PHE A 59 3.14 13.34 -3.07
CA PHE A 59 3.44 12.17 -3.91
C PHE A 59 3.77 10.95 -3.06
N SER A 60 4.59 11.10 -2.04
CA SER A 60 4.91 10.01 -1.12
C SER A 60 3.69 9.52 -0.35
N LEU A 61 2.82 10.42 0.10
CA LEU A 61 1.61 10.06 0.83
C LEU A 61 0.62 9.30 -0.08
N VAL A 62 0.43 9.78 -1.30
CA VAL A 62 -0.42 9.10 -2.29
C VAL A 62 0.14 7.71 -2.59
N THR A 63 1.46 7.60 -2.73
CA THR A 63 2.11 6.32 -3.04
C THR A 63 1.98 5.33 -1.89
N ILE A 64 2.20 5.75 -0.64
CA ILE A 64 2.06 4.83 0.50
C ILE A 64 0.59 4.42 0.68
N SER A 65 -0.35 5.30 0.39
CA SER A 65 -1.76 4.95 0.38
C SER A 65 -2.08 3.94 -0.72
N ALA A 66 -1.47 4.09 -1.90
CA ALA A 66 -1.59 3.14 -3.00
C ALA A 66 -1.00 1.78 -2.62
N VAL A 67 0.16 1.75 -1.96
CA VAL A 67 0.78 0.51 -1.46
C VAL A 67 -0.14 -0.17 -0.46
N ALA A 68 -0.72 0.59 0.47
CA ALA A 68 -1.64 0.07 1.47
C ALA A 68 -2.87 -0.57 0.83
N TYR A 69 -3.47 0.12 -0.12
CA TYR A 69 -4.67 -0.38 -0.81
C TYR A 69 -4.36 -1.58 -1.69
N HIS A 70 -3.24 -1.51 -2.41
CA HIS A 70 -2.76 -2.61 -3.26
C HIS A 70 -2.50 -3.88 -2.44
N ALA A 71 -1.83 -3.73 -1.30
CA ALA A 71 -1.55 -4.85 -0.39
C ALA A 71 -2.84 -5.41 0.21
N TRP A 72 -3.78 -4.55 0.57
CA TRP A 72 -5.05 -4.97 1.15
C TRP A 72 -5.85 -5.84 0.17
N ILE A 73 -6.03 -5.35 -1.06
CA ILE A 73 -6.77 -6.09 -2.08
C ILE A 73 -6.01 -7.35 -2.51
N GLY A 74 -4.69 -7.25 -2.69
CA GLY A 74 -3.86 -8.40 -3.04
C GLY A 74 -3.93 -9.50 -1.99
N MET A 75 -3.84 -9.13 -0.72
CA MET A 75 -3.94 -10.10 0.37
C MET A 75 -5.35 -10.70 0.45
N TRP A 76 -6.38 -9.90 0.21
CA TRP A 76 -7.75 -10.41 0.14
C TRP A 76 -7.88 -11.51 -0.92
N CYS A 77 -7.34 -11.27 -2.12
CA CYS A 77 -7.36 -12.26 -3.19
C CYS A 77 -6.64 -13.55 -2.78
N VAL A 78 -5.45 -13.44 -2.19
CA VAL A 78 -4.69 -14.60 -1.72
C VAL A 78 -5.46 -15.36 -0.64
N LEU A 79 -6.02 -14.64 0.34
CA LEU A 79 -6.73 -15.27 1.44
C LEU A 79 -8.01 -15.96 0.99
N THR A 80 -8.74 -15.37 0.04
CA THR A 80 -9.96 -15.98 -0.46
C THR A 80 -9.71 -17.16 -1.40
N ASP A 81 -8.57 -17.19 -2.07
CA ASP A 81 -8.23 -18.28 -2.98
C ASP A 81 -7.57 -19.47 -2.28
N TYR A 82 -6.73 -19.21 -1.28
CA TYR A 82 -5.91 -20.25 -0.64
C TYR A 82 -6.34 -20.60 0.78
N ILE A 83 -6.89 -19.67 1.55
CA ILE A 83 -7.37 -19.91 2.91
C ILE A 83 -8.88 -20.16 2.87
N THR A 84 -9.24 -21.36 2.45
CA THR A 84 -10.65 -21.78 2.29
C THR A 84 -10.97 -22.96 3.17
N VAL A 85 -12.24 -23.12 3.53
CA VAL A 85 -12.73 -24.28 4.30
C VAL A 85 -12.42 -25.57 3.56
N ARG A 86 -12.46 -25.54 2.23
CA ARG A 86 -12.16 -26.71 1.40
C ARG A 86 -10.70 -27.19 1.55
N LEU A 87 -9.75 -26.26 1.64
CA LEU A 87 -8.32 -26.57 1.71
C LEU A 87 -7.80 -26.76 3.12
N ILE A 88 -8.32 -26.02 4.09
CA ILE A 88 -7.76 -25.95 5.46
C ILE A 88 -8.75 -26.48 6.49
N GLY A 89 -10.05 -26.45 6.20
CA GLY A 89 -11.10 -26.90 7.11
C GLY A 89 -11.77 -25.75 7.86
N PRO A 90 -12.48 -26.05 8.97
CA PRO A 90 -13.34 -25.07 9.66
C PRO A 90 -12.58 -23.87 10.25
N LYS A 91 -11.26 -23.99 10.42
CA LYS A 91 -10.43 -22.90 10.98
C LYS A 91 -10.08 -21.83 9.95
N ALA A 92 -10.45 -22.01 8.67
CA ALA A 92 -10.10 -21.08 7.59
C ALA A 92 -10.63 -19.68 7.84
N ASP A 93 -11.87 -19.52 8.26
CA ASP A 93 -12.46 -18.19 8.52
C ASP A 93 -11.74 -17.43 9.63
N GLY A 94 -11.41 -18.11 10.73
CA GLY A 94 -10.67 -17.50 11.83
C GLY A 94 -9.28 -17.09 11.42
N LEU A 95 -8.57 -17.94 10.67
CA LEU A 95 -7.24 -17.65 10.16
C LEU A 95 -7.26 -16.47 9.20
N ARG A 96 -8.22 -16.45 8.28
CA ARG A 96 -8.38 -15.35 7.30
C ARG A 96 -8.61 -14.01 8.00
N LYS A 97 -9.52 -13.98 8.97
CA LYS A 97 -9.81 -12.76 9.75
C LYS A 97 -8.60 -12.31 10.54
N SER A 98 -7.86 -13.23 11.13
CA SER A 98 -6.63 -12.90 11.90
C SER A 98 -5.57 -12.31 11.01
N LEU A 99 -5.34 -12.87 9.82
CA LEU A 99 -4.35 -12.35 8.86
C LEU A 99 -4.75 -10.99 8.32
N GLN A 100 -6.04 -10.76 8.04
CA GLN A 100 -6.53 -9.46 7.62
C GLN A 100 -6.38 -8.40 8.72
N ALA A 101 -6.69 -8.75 9.96
CA ALA A 101 -6.52 -7.84 11.09
C ALA A 101 -5.05 -7.48 11.28
N GLY A 102 -4.15 -8.47 11.20
CA GLY A 102 -2.72 -8.24 11.29
C GLY A 102 -2.20 -7.33 10.19
N LEU A 103 -2.61 -7.57 8.95
CA LEU A 103 -2.24 -6.72 7.81
C LEU A 103 -2.77 -5.29 8.00
N GLY A 104 -4.01 -5.14 8.43
CA GLY A 104 -4.60 -3.83 8.68
C GLY A 104 -3.84 -3.04 9.74
N ILE A 105 -3.39 -3.69 10.81
CA ILE A 105 -2.57 -3.07 11.84
C ILE A 105 -1.22 -2.64 11.28
N ILE A 106 -0.56 -3.49 10.49
CA ILE A 106 0.72 -3.16 9.85
C ILE A 106 0.56 -1.97 8.91
N ILE A 107 -0.46 -1.97 8.08
CA ILE A 107 -0.75 -0.87 7.14
C ILE A 107 -0.96 0.44 7.90
N LEU A 108 -1.78 0.41 8.96
CA LEU A 108 -2.06 1.60 9.77
C LEU A 108 -0.78 2.13 10.41
N PHE A 109 0.06 1.25 10.94
CA PHE A 109 1.33 1.61 11.55
C PHE A 109 2.24 2.32 10.53
N TYR A 110 2.38 1.79 9.33
CA TYR A 110 3.23 2.39 8.30
C TYR A 110 2.66 3.70 7.77
N LEU A 111 1.34 3.82 7.65
CA LEU A 111 0.72 5.09 7.24
C LEU A 111 0.98 6.20 8.26
N VAL A 112 0.77 5.91 9.54
CA VAL A 112 1.02 6.87 10.62
C VAL A 112 2.50 7.25 10.67
N TRP A 113 3.37 6.27 10.56
CA TRP A 113 4.82 6.52 10.57
C TRP A 113 5.26 7.36 9.36
N THR A 114 4.72 7.08 8.19
CA THR A 114 5.01 7.87 6.98
C THR A 114 4.59 9.33 7.16
N ILE A 115 3.40 9.58 7.67
CA ILE A 115 2.94 10.94 7.95
C ILE A 115 3.86 11.63 8.95
N LYS A 116 4.25 10.93 10.00
CA LYS A 116 5.17 11.46 11.01
C LYS A 116 6.51 11.88 10.40
N ILE A 117 7.08 11.02 9.55
CA ILE A 117 8.38 11.30 8.91
C ILE A 117 8.26 12.47 7.94
N LEU A 118 7.24 12.47 7.08
CA LEU A 118 7.10 13.48 6.02
C LEU A 118 6.86 14.88 6.58
N TRP A 119 6.12 15.00 7.66
CA TRP A 119 5.82 16.31 8.27
C TRP A 119 6.65 16.62 9.52
N GLY A 120 7.58 15.76 9.89
CA GLY A 120 8.49 16.00 11.01
C GLY A 120 7.80 16.01 12.38
N LEU A 121 6.73 15.26 12.51
CA LEU A 121 5.97 15.20 13.76
C LEU A 121 6.62 14.30 14.82
#